data_9334f24ebffc9da764b9bf80def76817
#
_entry.id   9334f24ebffc9da764b9bf80def76817
#
_cell.length_a   1.000
_cell.length_b   1.000
_cell.length_c   1.000
_cell.angle_alpha   90.00
_cell.angle_beta   90.00
_cell.angle_gamma   90.00
#
_symmetry.space_group_name_H-M   'P 1'
#
loop_
_entity.id
_entity.type
_entity.pdbx_description
1 polymer ?
#
loop_
_entity_poly.entity_id
_entity_poly.type
_entity_poly.pdbx_seq_one_letter_code
_entity_poly.pdbx_strand_id
1 'polypeptide(L)'
;MKVKRYVSFYILLPIVLEFLIEALSRKSLIAAVKYAINSPLLFAFNTLIIMLTLSIAMFFKREVFALTTISVVWVIFGIVNFVILHFRVTPFSAVDFTLIKSAISVSSHYLNLFTIAMIIVAIFVVLIGLICLFRKAPVNEQHGHRKIIFSILCCLTLGVAIIVLHRSSNSVQALSTHYTNISEAYENYGFAYCFANSILDTGIKKPGDYSKQSVKKITKALKDEKNTDKRPNIIFIQLESFFDVGYEKNLQFSEDPLPVFHSLQKKYSSGLVTVPTDGAGTVNTEFEILTGMRQHDFGVSEYPYKTVLKSKTSESICTDLKKLGYSTHAVHNNEATFYGRNTVFSNIGFDTFCSMEYMNGLTDSPNGWSNDDVLSREIMKTLDSTSGPDFTMAITVQSHGKYDGIALDDPTIKVTGAPEGKEQAYEYYVNEIHEVDRMIDTLIKELSNRKEETVLVLYGDHLPSLDIQKDDLSNANLYQTQYVVWDNMNLKKKTKNLHAYQLYAEVLDRIQIHEGMITKYHQQTKHRSKLYLTGLTTLSYDLLYGDNYAYDGKNPFKQTELQMGTEPVKLTSVQKTKSGYRVVGS
;
A
#
# COMPACT_ATOMS: atom_id res chain seq x y z
N MET A 1 32.10 27.09 -32.78
CA MET A 1 30.65 26.90 -33.06
C MET A 1 30.07 25.57 -32.59
N LYS A 2 30.76 24.42 -32.75
CA LYS A 2 30.27 23.11 -32.28
C LYS A 2 30.09 23.00 -30.75
N VAL A 3 31.03 23.52 -29.93
CA VAL A 3 30.98 23.46 -28.47
C VAL A 3 29.77 24.22 -27.87
N LYS A 4 29.48 25.44 -28.39
CA LYS A 4 28.28 26.20 -27.93
C LYS A 4 26.97 25.47 -28.20
N ARG A 5 26.87 24.72 -29.30
CA ARG A 5 25.68 23.97 -29.67
C ARG A 5 25.42 22.77 -28.74
N TYR A 6 26.50 22.11 -28.26
CA TYR A 6 26.38 20.99 -27.30
C TYR A 6 25.98 21.47 -25.90
N VAL A 7 26.56 22.55 -25.41
CA VAL A 7 26.24 23.13 -24.09
C VAL A 7 24.78 23.58 -24.05
N SER A 8 24.27 24.23 -25.10
CA SER A 8 22.86 24.63 -25.17
C SER A 8 21.91 23.42 -25.09
N PHE A 9 22.32 22.28 -25.65
CA PHE A 9 21.48 21.07 -25.64
C PHE A 9 21.35 20.46 -24.23
N TYR A 10 22.45 20.43 -23.45
CA TYR A 10 22.42 19.96 -22.05
C TYR A 10 21.66 20.88 -21.10
N ILE A 11 21.37 22.12 -21.49
CA ILE A 11 20.56 23.06 -20.71
C ILE A 11 19.09 22.99 -21.14
N LEU A 12 18.82 23.03 -22.45
CA LEU A 12 17.45 23.11 -22.96
C LEU A 12 16.69 21.78 -22.87
N LEU A 13 17.37 20.64 -23.12
CA LEU A 13 16.73 19.34 -23.12
C LEU A 13 16.14 18.95 -21.74
N PRO A 14 16.85 19.12 -20.61
CA PRO A 14 16.25 18.81 -19.29
C PRO A 14 15.07 19.73 -18.97
N ILE A 15 15.06 20.99 -19.38
CA ILE A 15 13.91 21.91 -19.20
C ILE A 15 12.70 21.41 -19.98
N VAL A 16 12.88 20.98 -21.23
CA VAL A 16 11.80 20.45 -22.06
C VAL A 16 11.29 19.13 -21.51
N LEU A 17 12.17 18.24 -21.04
CA LEU A 17 11.78 16.96 -20.44
C LEU A 17 10.99 17.18 -19.14
N GLU A 18 11.48 18.06 -18.27
CA GLU A 18 10.77 18.39 -17.03
C GLU A 18 9.37 18.93 -17.32
N PHE A 19 9.26 19.89 -18.23
CA PHE A 19 7.96 20.45 -18.61
C PHE A 19 7.02 19.38 -19.18
N LEU A 20 7.52 18.47 -20.02
CA LEU A 20 6.73 17.37 -20.59
C LEU A 20 6.26 16.40 -19.48
N ILE A 21 7.15 16.03 -18.56
CA ILE A 21 6.83 15.13 -17.46
C ILE A 21 5.78 15.75 -16.53
N GLU A 22 5.93 17.04 -16.20
CA GLU A 22 4.96 17.75 -15.38
C GLU A 22 3.60 17.90 -16.08
N ALA A 23 3.59 18.09 -17.40
CA ALA A 23 2.35 18.13 -18.17
C ALA A 23 1.61 16.78 -18.16
N LEU A 24 2.34 15.67 -18.25
CA LEU A 24 1.81 14.32 -18.12
C LEU A 24 1.35 14.04 -16.68
N SER A 25 2.16 14.39 -15.69
CA SER A 25 1.86 14.17 -14.26
C SER A 25 0.59 14.90 -13.80
N ARG A 26 0.42 16.14 -14.29
CA ARG A 26 -0.76 16.99 -13.97
C ARG A 26 -1.94 16.80 -14.93
N LYS A 27 -1.82 15.90 -15.91
CA LYS A 27 -2.83 15.67 -16.95
C LYS A 27 -3.25 16.96 -17.68
N SER A 28 -2.41 18.02 -17.66
CA SER A 28 -2.72 19.34 -18.20
C SER A 28 -1.46 20.17 -18.50
N LEU A 29 -1.37 20.65 -19.76
CA LEU A 29 -0.34 21.60 -20.17
C LEU A 29 -0.44 22.93 -19.39
N ILE A 30 -1.65 23.42 -19.17
CA ILE A 30 -1.89 24.68 -18.45
C ILE A 30 -1.43 24.56 -16.99
N ALA A 31 -1.71 23.42 -16.34
CA ALA A 31 -1.26 23.18 -14.97
C ALA A 31 0.27 23.10 -14.86
N ALA A 32 0.96 22.51 -15.85
CA ALA A 32 2.41 22.48 -15.90
C ALA A 32 3.02 23.90 -16.06
N VAL A 33 2.42 24.74 -16.91
CA VAL A 33 2.82 26.15 -17.04
C VAL A 33 2.61 26.90 -15.72
N LYS A 34 1.45 26.74 -15.08
CA LYS A 34 1.18 27.36 -13.77
C LYS A 34 2.19 26.90 -12.72
N TYR A 35 2.53 25.61 -12.68
CA TYR A 35 3.55 25.09 -11.76
C TYR A 35 4.93 25.74 -12.01
N ALA A 36 5.38 25.80 -13.26
CA ALA A 36 6.66 26.40 -13.60
C ALA A 36 6.74 27.90 -13.22
N ILE A 37 5.61 28.63 -13.34
CA ILE A 37 5.52 30.06 -12.99
C ILE A 37 5.40 30.28 -11.48
N ASN A 38 4.54 29.52 -10.80
CA ASN A 38 4.23 29.71 -9.38
C ASN A 38 5.30 29.10 -8.46
N SER A 39 6.02 28.07 -8.93
CA SER A 39 7.04 27.35 -8.17
C SER A 39 8.38 27.23 -8.95
N PRO A 40 8.99 28.36 -9.41
CA PRO A 40 10.14 28.33 -10.33
C PRO A 40 11.37 27.65 -9.71
N LEU A 41 11.56 27.76 -8.39
CA LEU A 41 12.67 27.09 -7.71
C LEU A 41 12.50 25.56 -7.71
N LEU A 42 11.29 25.06 -7.52
CA LEU A 42 11.00 23.63 -7.54
C LEU A 42 11.11 23.07 -8.96
N PHE A 43 10.59 23.79 -9.95
CA PHE A 43 10.76 23.45 -11.36
C PHE A 43 12.23 23.38 -11.76
N ALA A 44 13.04 24.39 -11.34
CA ALA A 44 14.48 24.40 -11.59
C ALA A 44 15.19 23.23 -10.86
N PHE A 45 14.75 22.90 -9.66
CA PHE A 45 15.30 21.79 -8.89
C PHE A 45 15.04 20.43 -9.56
N ASN A 46 13.83 20.17 -10.02
CA ASN A 46 13.47 18.99 -10.80
C ASN A 46 14.27 18.93 -12.12
N THR A 47 14.40 20.07 -12.81
CA THR A 47 15.25 20.19 -14.02
C THR A 47 16.71 19.81 -13.74
N LEU A 48 17.27 20.20 -12.59
CA LEU A 48 18.64 19.83 -12.20
C LEU A 48 18.80 18.34 -11.94
N ILE A 49 17.80 17.67 -11.38
CA ILE A 49 17.81 16.21 -11.21
C ILE A 49 17.87 15.51 -12.57
N ILE A 50 17.03 15.92 -13.51
CA ILE A 50 17.06 15.39 -14.89
C ILE A 50 18.40 15.68 -15.54
N MET A 51 18.90 16.92 -15.40
CA MET A 51 20.20 17.34 -15.96
C MET A 51 21.36 16.52 -15.41
N LEU A 52 21.35 16.17 -14.10
CA LEU A 52 22.35 15.31 -13.50
C LEU A 52 22.35 13.91 -14.15
N THR A 53 21.18 13.31 -14.36
CA THR A 53 21.08 12.01 -15.03
C THR A 53 21.53 12.08 -16.49
N LEU A 54 21.16 13.12 -17.21
CA LEU A 54 21.59 13.35 -18.60
C LEU A 54 23.11 13.57 -18.71
N SER A 55 23.75 14.18 -17.70
CA SER A 55 25.20 14.38 -17.68
C SER A 55 26.00 13.07 -17.67
N ILE A 56 25.37 11.96 -17.25
CA ILE A 56 25.96 10.61 -17.34
C ILE A 56 26.28 10.24 -18.80
N ALA A 57 25.52 10.77 -19.78
CA ALA A 57 25.79 10.53 -21.20
C ALA A 57 27.19 10.98 -21.63
N MET A 58 27.78 11.97 -20.97
CA MET A 58 29.13 12.47 -21.25
C MET A 58 30.24 11.41 -21.04
N PHE A 59 29.96 10.36 -20.23
CA PHE A 59 30.90 9.26 -19.99
C PHE A 59 30.96 8.25 -21.14
N PHE A 60 30.05 8.33 -22.10
CA PHE A 60 29.96 7.34 -23.18
C PHE A 60 30.60 7.87 -24.48
N LYS A 61 31.28 6.96 -25.21
CA LYS A 61 31.78 7.27 -26.53
C LYS A 61 30.67 7.62 -27.53
N ARG A 62 29.50 7.01 -27.41
CA ARG A 62 28.29 7.31 -28.18
C ARG A 62 27.34 8.23 -27.37
N GLU A 63 27.80 9.42 -27.09
CA GLU A 63 27.15 10.39 -26.23
C GLU A 63 25.68 10.69 -26.66
N VAL A 64 25.46 10.88 -27.96
CA VAL A 64 24.12 11.14 -28.51
C VAL A 64 23.16 9.96 -28.23
N PHE A 65 23.65 8.74 -28.41
CA PHE A 65 22.86 7.56 -28.08
C PHE A 65 22.51 7.48 -26.57
N ALA A 66 23.52 7.66 -25.72
CA ALA A 66 23.31 7.63 -24.27
C ALA A 66 22.34 8.75 -23.81
N LEU A 67 22.51 9.97 -24.32
CA LEU A 67 21.64 11.10 -24.03
C LEU A 67 20.19 10.81 -24.43
N THR A 68 19.98 10.31 -25.66
CA THR A 68 18.64 9.97 -26.15
C THR A 68 18.03 8.82 -25.33
N THR A 69 18.82 7.80 -24.98
CA THR A 69 18.34 6.68 -24.16
C THR A 69 17.86 7.15 -22.78
N ILE A 70 18.63 8.00 -22.09
CA ILE A 70 18.23 8.55 -20.79
C ILE A 70 16.98 9.43 -20.93
N SER A 71 16.90 10.23 -22.01
CA SER A 71 15.71 11.05 -22.28
C SER A 71 14.46 10.19 -22.51
N VAL A 72 14.59 9.09 -23.27
CA VAL A 72 13.50 8.13 -23.50
C VAL A 72 13.04 7.49 -22.17
N VAL A 73 13.96 7.16 -21.27
CA VAL A 73 13.61 6.61 -19.95
C VAL A 73 12.77 7.62 -19.16
N TRP A 74 13.15 8.89 -19.11
CA TRP A 74 12.37 9.94 -18.44
C TRP A 74 10.98 10.11 -19.05
N VAL A 75 10.87 10.11 -20.39
CA VAL A 75 9.57 10.18 -21.08
C VAL A 75 8.71 8.95 -20.74
N ILE A 76 9.30 7.74 -20.72
CA ILE A 76 8.59 6.52 -20.31
C ILE A 76 8.08 6.67 -18.87
N PHE A 77 8.89 7.18 -17.93
CA PHE A 77 8.45 7.41 -16.56
C PHE A 77 7.27 8.38 -16.48
N GLY A 78 7.30 9.47 -17.25
CA GLY A 78 6.18 10.40 -17.35
C GLY A 78 4.91 9.75 -17.92
N ILE A 79 5.04 8.94 -18.98
CA ILE A 79 3.90 8.20 -19.57
C ILE A 79 3.36 7.16 -18.58
N VAL A 80 4.23 6.39 -17.92
CA VAL A 80 3.82 5.39 -16.93
C VAL A 80 3.08 6.07 -15.77
N ASN A 81 3.60 7.20 -15.28
CA ASN A 81 2.91 7.98 -14.24
C ASN A 81 1.53 8.46 -14.70
N PHE A 82 1.42 8.99 -15.91
CA PHE A 82 0.14 9.43 -16.50
C PHE A 82 -0.87 8.27 -16.56
N VAL A 83 -0.43 7.09 -17.02
CA VAL A 83 -1.29 5.89 -17.10
C VAL A 83 -1.69 5.41 -15.72
N ILE A 84 -0.75 5.32 -14.78
CA ILE A 84 -1.03 4.89 -13.40
C ILE A 84 -2.04 5.81 -12.72
N LEU A 85 -1.89 7.13 -12.86
CA LEU A 85 -2.83 8.11 -12.32
C LEU A 85 -4.23 8.06 -12.94
N HIS A 86 -4.43 7.29 -14.01
CA HIS A 86 -5.75 6.99 -14.55
C HIS A 86 -6.45 5.85 -13.80
N PHE A 87 -5.69 4.96 -13.19
CA PHE A 87 -6.22 3.77 -12.50
C PHE A 87 -6.17 3.87 -10.98
N ARG A 88 -5.30 4.71 -10.44
CA ARG A 88 -5.19 4.93 -8.99
C ARG A 88 -4.81 6.38 -8.68
N VAL A 89 -5.09 6.82 -7.47
CA VAL A 89 -4.78 8.18 -7.00
C VAL A 89 -3.26 8.39 -6.80
N THR A 90 -2.53 7.35 -6.40
CA THR A 90 -1.11 7.46 -6.04
C THR A 90 -0.19 7.46 -7.26
N PRO A 91 0.76 8.43 -7.37
CA PRO A 91 1.70 8.55 -8.47
C PRO A 91 2.70 7.38 -8.58
N PHE A 92 3.35 7.27 -9.76
CA PHE A 92 4.42 6.32 -10.00
C PHE A 92 5.68 6.65 -9.17
N SER A 93 6.19 5.65 -8.46
CA SER A 93 7.38 5.76 -7.60
C SER A 93 8.33 4.58 -7.82
N ALA A 94 9.55 4.66 -7.27
CA ALA A 94 10.52 3.57 -7.39
C ALA A 94 10.04 2.24 -6.78
N VAL A 95 9.15 2.29 -5.81
CA VAL A 95 8.57 1.11 -5.19
C VAL A 95 7.74 0.29 -6.18
N ASP A 96 7.13 0.93 -7.19
CA ASP A 96 6.34 0.24 -8.22
C ASP A 96 7.15 -0.79 -9.01
N PHE A 97 8.48 -0.64 -9.11
CA PHE A 97 9.32 -1.68 -9.68
C PHE A 97 9.28 -2.99 -8.89
N THR A 98 9.06 -2.93 -7.59
CA THR A 98 8.87 -4.12 -6.74
C THR A 98 7.51 -4.76 -6.92
N LEU A 99 6.54 -4.00 -7.47
CA LEU A 99 5.16 -4.41 -7.70
C LEU A 99 4.90 -4.95 -9.11
N ILE A 100 5.89 -4.94 -10.02
CA ILE A 100 5.70 -5.31 -11.44
C ILE A 100 5.03 -6.68 -11.59
N LYS A 101 5.43 -7.70 -10.81
CA LYS A 101 4.81 -9.02 -10.86
C LYS A 101 3.32 -8.98 -10.48
N SER A 102 3.00 -8.26 -9.41
CA SER A 102 1.61 -8.08 -8.97
C SER A 102 0.79 -7.27 -9.98
N ALA A 103 1.40 -6.25 -10.62
CA ALA A 103 0.74 -5.48 -11.68
C ALA A 103 0.46 -6.32 -12.94
N ILE A 104 1.36 -7.24 -13.28
CA ILE A 104 1.15 -8.15 -14.42
C ILE A 104 0.02 -9.13 -14.11
N SER A 105 -0.07 -9.72 -12.90
CA SER A 105 -1.13 -10.68 -12.55
C SER A 105 -2.53 -10.07 -12.65
N VAL A 106 -2.69 -8.79 -12.28
CA VAL A 106 -3.99 -8.10 -12.35
C VAL A 106 -4.20 -7.29 -13.62
N SER A 107 -3.25 -7.30 -14.56
CA SER A 107 -3.32 -6.44 -15.76
C SER A 107 -4.57 -6.69 -16.62
N SER A 108 -5.09 -7.93 -16.65
CA SER A 108 -6.29 -8.31 -17.38
C SER A 108 -7.57 -7.65 -16.85
N HIS A 109 -7.62 -7.24 -15.60
CA HIS A 109 -8.76 -6.49 -15.03
C HIS A 109 -8.78 -5.03 -15.49
N TYR A 110 -7.62 -4.47 -15.85
CA TYR A 110 -7.49 -3.05 -16.23
C TYR A 110 -7.31 -2.83 -17.73
N LEU A 111 -6.70 -3.78 -18.44
CA LEU A 111 -6.28 -3.63 -19.82
C LEU A 111 -6.86 -4.75 -20.70
N ASN A 112 -7.53 -4.37 -21.77
CA ASN A 112 -7.97 -5.35 -22.77
C ASN A 112 -6.79 -5.84 -23.62
N LEU A 113 -6.96 -6.99 -24.31
CA LEU A 113 -5.92 -7.64 -25.12
C LEU A 113 -5.36 -6.71 -26.21
N PHE A 114 -6.19 -5.86 -26.81
CA PHE A 114 -5.76 -4.90 -27.83
C PHE A 114 -4.80 -3.86 -27.25
N THR A 115 -5.11 -3.31 -26.08
CA THR A 115 -4.24 -2.34 -25.38
C THR A 115 -2.91 -2.98 -25.01
N ILE A 116 -2.92 -4.21 -24.50
CA ILE A 116 -1.69 -4.96 -24.19
C ILE A 116 -0.84 -5.14 -25.44
N ALA A 117 -1.44 -5.55 -26.56
CA ALA A 117 -0.75 -5.71 -27.82
C ALA A 117 -0.13 -4.40 -28.32
N MET A 118 -0.85 -3.28 -28.21
CA MET A 118 -0.35 -1.96 -28.56
C MET A 118 0.84 -1.53 -27.70
N ILE A 119 0.83 -1.81 -26.41
CA ILE A 119 1.96 -1.54 -25.49
C ILE A 119 3.19 -2.35 -25.92
N ILE A 120 3.01 -3.64 -26.21
CA ILE A 120 4.10 -4.51 -26.68
C ILE A 120 4.69 -3.97 -28.00
N VAL A 121 3.85 -3.60 -28.96
CA VAL A 121 4.31 -3.00 -30.22
C VAL A 121 5.08 -1.69 -29.97
N ALA A 122 4.58 -0.83 -29.10
CA ALA A 122 5.27 0.42 -28.75
C ALA A 122 6.66 0.16 -28.14
N ILE A 123 6.78 -0.83 -27.26
CA ILE A 123 8.07 -1.25 -26.68
C ILE A 123 9.02 -1.71 -27.78
N PHE A 124 8.57 -2.56 -28.71
CA PHE A 124 9.39 -3.03 -29.84
C PHE A 124 9.84 -1.88 -30.75
N VAL A 125 8.96 -0.93 -31.06
CA VAL A 125 9.29 0.25 -31.87
C VAL A 125 10.39 1.09 -31.19
N VAL A 126 10.28 1.34 -29.89
CA VAL A 126 11.29 2.07 -29.11
C VAL A 126 12.63 1.31 -29.13
N LEU A 127 12.63 0.00 -28.89
CA LEU A 127 13.84 -0.83 -28.89
C LEU A 127 14.52 -0.84 -30.27
N ILE A 128 13.76 -1.01 -31.34
CA ILE A 128 14.29 -0.95 -32.70
C ILE A 128 14.87 0.43 -32.99
N GLY A 129 14.17 1.50 -32.58
CA GLY A 129 14.66 2.88 -32.72
C GLY A 129 15.99 3.11 -32.00
N LEU A 130 16.11 2.60 -30.76
CA LEU A 130 17.35 2.68 -29.99
C LEU A 130 18.49 1.86 -30.63
N ILE A 131 18.22 0.66 -31.16
CA ILE A 131 19.20 -0.15 -31.89
C ILE A 131 19.68 0.57 -33.16
N CYS A 132 18.76 1.14 -33.94
CA CYS A 132 19.08 1.92 -35.12
C CYS A 132 19.92 3.16 -34.76
N LEU A 133 19.52 3.85 -33.69
CA LEU A 133 20.28 5.02 -33.19
C LEU A 133 21.68 4.60 -32.72
N PHE A 134 21.81 3.49 -31.97
CA PHE A 134 23.13 2.99 -31.55
C PHE A 134 24.06 2.74 -32.74
N ARG A 135 23.54 2.16 -33.83
CA ARG A 135 24.34 1.91 -35.05
C ARG A 135 24.75 3.19 -35.77
N LYS A 136 23.86 4.21 -35.80
CA LYS A 136 24.08 5.46 -36.53
C LYS A 136 24.69 6.59 -35.70
N ALA A 137 24.64 6.51 -34.36
CA ALA A 137 25.16 7.58 -33.51
C ALA A 137 26.66 7.78 -33.68
N PRO A 138 27.11 9.02 -33.80
CA PRO A 138 28.54 9.34 -33.95
C PRO A 138 29.33 8.87 -32.74
N VAL A 139 30.50 8.29 -32.99
CA VAL A 139 31.47 7.93 -31.95
C VAL A 139 32.36 9.15 -31.70
N ASN A 140 32.48 9.57 -30.46
CA ASN A 140 33.36 10.63 -30.07
C ASN A 140 34.79 10.11 -29.92
N GLU A 141 35.64 10.39 -30.93
CA GLU A 141 37.03 9.94 -30.93
C GLU A 141 37.91 10.68 -29.91
N GLN A 142 37.48 11.87 -29.46
CA GLN A 142 38.18 12.66 -28.42
C GLN A 142 37.79 12.23 -26.99
N HIS A 143 37.26 11.00 -26.82
CA HIS A 143 36.87 10.46 -25.52
C HIS A 143 38.12 10.00 -24.74
N GLY A 144 38.85 10.96 -24.18
CA GLY A 144 40.04 10.71 -23.36
C GLY A 144 39.89 11.17 -21.91
N HIS A 145 40.94 10.99 -21.12
CA HIS A 145 40.97 11.32 -19.68
C HIS A 145 40.45 12.74 -19.36
N ARG A 146 40.77 13.74 -20.18
CA ARG A 146 40.30 15.11 -19.97
C ARG A 146 38.79 15.25 -20.05
N LYS A 147 38.11 14.52 -20.95
CA LYS A 147 36.66 14.54 -21.06
C LYS A 147 36.03 13.83 -19.86
N ILE A 148 36.60 12.72 -19.43
CA ILE A 148 36.12 12.00 -18.25
C ILE A 148 36.22 12.86 -16.98
N ILE A 149 37.37 13.54 -16.78
CA ILE A 149 37.56 14.47 -15.65
C ILE A 149 36.51 15.60 -15.72
N PHE A 150 36.32 16.20 -16.91
CA PHE A 150 35.30 17.23 -17.08
C PHE A 150 33.88 16.72 -16.77
N SER A 151 33.53 15.52 -17.22
CA SER A 151 32.22 14.88 -16.91
C SER A 151 32.04 14.66 -15.41
N ILE A 152 33.09 14.20 -14.73
CA ILE A 152 33.07 14.03 -13.26
C ILE A 152 32.84 15.38 -12.57
N LEU A 153 33.56 16.42 -12.99
CA LEU A 153 33.40 17.77 -12.42
C LEU A 153 32.01 18.32 -12.66
N CYS A 154 31.43 18.13 -13.83
CA CYS A 154 30.04 18.51 -14.12
C CYS A 154 29.04 17.78 -13.21
N CYS A 155 29.15 16.46 -13.09
CA CYS A 155 28.28 15.67 -12.21
C CYS A 155 28.42 16.09 -10.74
N LEU A 156 29.65 16.31 -10.28
CA LEU A 156 29.89 16.77 -8.89
C LEU A 156 29.32 18.16 -8.66
N THR A 157 29.50 19.10 -9.60
CA THR A 157 28.96 20.46 -9.50
C THR A 157 27.42 20.43 -9.42
N LEU A 158 26.78 19.64 -10.31
CA LEU A 158 25.33 19.47 -10.29
C LEU A 158 24.85 18.80 -8.99
N GLY A 159 25.54 17.75 -8.53
CA GLY A 159 25.24 17.09 -7.28
C GLY A 159 25.35 18.03 -6.07
N VAL A 160 26.41 18.84 -6.00
CA VAL A 160 26.55 19.87 -4.96
C VAL A 160 25.44 20.91 -5.05
N ALA A 161 25.10 21.40 -6.25
CA ALA A 161 24.01 22.35 -6.45
C ALA A 161 22.67 21.79 -5.96
N ILE A 162 22.36 20.51 -6.26
CA ILE A 162 21.18 19.82 -5.77
C ILE A 162 21.17 19.73 -4.24
N ILE A 163 22.30 19.34 -3.61
CA ILE A 163 22.41 19.24 -2.15
C ILE A 163 22.25 20.62 -1.48
N VAL A 164 22.86 21.65 -2.03
CA VAL A 164 22.76 23.02 -1.48
C VAL A 164 21.32 23.52 -1.60
N LEU A 165 20.69 23.37 -2.75
CA LEU A 165 19.30 23.75 -2.95
C LEU A 165 18.34 22.97 -2.05
N HIS A 166 18.55 21.65 -1.90
CA HIS A 166 17.75 20.81 -1.00
C HIS A 166 17.85 21.29 0.45
N ARG A 167 19.08 21.54 0.95
CA ARG A 167 19.29 22.05 2.32
C ARG A 167 18.69 23.43 2.52
N SER A 168 18.86 24.33 1.55
CA SER A 168 18.28 25.68 1.61
C SER A 168 16.75 25.63 1.59
N SER A 169 16.15 24.77 0.79
CA SER A 169 14.70 24.60 0.70
C SER A 169 14.10 23.94 1.96
N ASN A 170 14.82 23.00 2.58
CA ASN A 170 14.41 22.41 3.87
C ASN A 170 14.47 23.43 5.02
N SER A 171 15.45 24.35 5.03
CA SER A 171 15.54 25.41 6.05
C SER A 171 14.42 26.43 5.96
N VAL A 172 13.80 26.61 4.77
CA VAL A 172 12.59 27.45 4.54
C VAL A 172 11.30 26.62 4.52
N GLN A 173 11.32 25.32 4.88
CA GLN A 173 10.18 24.38 4.81
C GLN A 173 9.54 24.26 3.42
N ALA A 174 10.28 24.58 2.36
CA ALA A 174 9.81 24.52 0.99
C ALA A 174 9.83 23.11 0.39
N LEU A 175 10.60 22.19 0.96
CA LEU A 175 10.65 20.78 0.58
C LEU A 175 10.47 19.91 1.83
N SER A 176 9.73 18.83 1.69
CA SER A 176 9.63 17.78 2.70
C SER A 176 10.12 16.45 2.12
N THR A 177 10.75 15.63 2.93
CA THR A 177 11.12 14.25 2.59
C THR A 177 10.11 13.25 3.13
N HIS A 178 9.25 13.65 4.05
CA HIS A 178 8.15 12.84 4.59
C HIS A 178 6.82 13.50 4.23
N TYR A 179 5.99 12.80 3.50
CA TYR A 179 4.70 13.28 3.02
C TYR A 179 3.57 12.55 3.75
N THR A 180 2.58 13.30 4.19
CA THR A 180 1.32 12.73 4.66
C THR A 180 0.42 12.30 3.48
N ASN A 181 0.52 13.04 2.37
CA ASN A 181 -0.17 12.77 1.12
C ASN A 181 0.83 12.75 -0.03
N ILE A 182 1.00 11.60 -0.67
CA ILE A 182 1.97 11.44 -1.75
C ILE A 182 1.52 12.15 -3.02
N SER A 183 0.22 12.14 -3.34
CA SER A 183 -0.31 12.81 -4.52
C SER A 183 -0.10 14.31 -4.42
N GLU A 184 -0.43 14.88 -3.28
CA GLU A 184 -0.17 16.29 -2.97
C GLU A 184 1.34 16.62 -3.02
N ALA A 185 2.20 15.70 -2.58
CA ALA A 185 3.64 15.88 -2.66
C ALA A 185 4.13 15.98 -4.12
N TYR A 186 3.64 15.11 -5.01
CA TYR A 186 3.99 15.19 -6.44
C TYR A 186 3.45 16.47 -7.10
N GLU A 187 2.28 16.92 -6.71
CA GLU A 187 1.74 18.21 -7.15
C GLU A 187 2.57 19.39 -6.66
N ASN A 188 2.95 19.41 -5.41
CA ASN A 188 3.67 20.52 -4.80
C ASN A 188 5.14 20.54 -5.17
N TYR A 189 5.83 19.39 -5.18
CA TYR A 189 7.29 19.31 -5.32
C TYR A 189 7.77 18.88 -6.70
N GLY A 190 6.91 18.33 -7.53
CA GLY A 190 7.21 17.84 -8.88
C GLY A 190 7.65 16.37 -8.92
N PHE A 191 7.49 15.77 -10.12
CA PHE A 191 7.68 14.34 -10.35
C PHE A 191 9.13 13.90 -10.11
N ALA A 192 10.11 14.57 -10.73
CA ALA A 192 11.50 14.12 -10.72
C ALA A 192 12.08 14.10 -9.28
N TYR A 193 11.73 15.08 -8.45
CA TYR A 193 12.11 15.12 -7.04
C TYR A 193 11.50 13.98 -6.24
N CYS A 194 10.18 13.83 -6.31
CA CYS A 194 9.47 12.81 -5.53
C CYS A 194 9.91 11.40 -5.95
N PHE A 195 10.08 11.16 -7.24
CA PHE A 195 10.58 9.89 -7.76
C PHE A 195 12.03 9.61 -7.30
N ALA A 196 12.93 10.59 -7.39
CA ALA A 196 14.30 10.44 -6.89
C ALA A 196 14.33 10.18 -5.37
N ASN A 197 13.47 10.87 -4.62
CA ASN A 197 13.35 10.68 -3.18
C ASN A 197 12.85 9.26 -2.83
N SER A 198 11.92 8.70 -3.60
CA SER A 198 11.46 7.32 -3.41
C SER A 198 12.54 6.25 -3.64
N ILE A 199 13.63 6.58 -4.37
CA ILE A 199 14.81 5.71 -4.51
C ILE A 199 15.75 5.85 -3.32
N LEU A 200 15.97 7.08 -2.84
CA LEU A 200 17.02 7.44 -1.88
C LEU A 200 16.58 7.32 -0.43
N ASP A 201 15.29 7.43 -0.17
CA ASP A 201 14.70 7.42 1.16
C ASP A 201 13.86 6.16 1.34
N THR A 202 14.49 5.09 1.85
CA THR A 202 13.87 3.78 2.08
C THR A 202 14.07 3.33 3.52
N GLY A 203 13.13 2.54 4.03
CA GLY A 203 13.13 2.04 5.39
C GLY A 203 12.86 3.11 6.45
N ILE A 204 12.93 2.72 7.70
CA ILE A 204 12.84 3.63 8.84
C ILE A 204 14.22 4.23 9.10
N LYS A 205 14.33 5.56 9.10
CA LYS A 205 15.58 6.25 9.46
C LYS A 205 15.95 5.96 10.90
N LYS A 206 17.25 5.70 11.13
CA LYS A 206 17.78 5.52 12.48
C LYS A 206 17.50 6.76 13.33
N PRO A 207 16.72 6.65 14.43
CA PRO A 207 16.51 7.79 15.34
C PRO A 207 17.85 8.29 15.89
N GLY A 208 17.97 9.62 16.03
CA GLY A 208 19.25 10.23 16.42
C GLY A 208 19.75 9.83 17.81
N ASP A 209 18.85 9.45 18.70
CA ASP A 209 19.13 8.98 20.06
C ASP A 209 19.06 7.45 20.20
N TYR A 210 18.92 6.71 19.07
CA TYR A 210 18.84 5.26 19.10
C TYR A 210 20.07 4.62 19.75
N SER A 211 19.84 3.91 20.83
CA SER A 211 20.86 3.22 21.62
C SER A 211 20.19 2.14 22.48
N LYS A 212 20.98 1.19 22.98
CA LYS A 212 20.50 0.20 23.96
C LYS A 212 19.84 0.87 25.17
N GLN A 213 20.40 2.00 25.62
CA GLN A 213 19.86 2.73 26.77
C GLN A 213 18.50 3.37 26.48
N SER A 214 18.32 4.02 25.30
CA SER A 214 17.05 4.64 24.93
C SER A 214 15.95 3.60 24.76
N VAL A 215 16.22 2.48 24.08
CA VAL A 215 15.26 1.38 23.92
C VAL A 215 14.91 0.77 25.28
N LYS A 216 15.91 0.46 26.12
CA LYS A 216 15.68 -0.08 27.47
C LYS A 216 14.93 0.88 28.40
N LYS A 217 15.05 2.19 28.20
CA LYS A 217 14.25 3.19 28.93
C LYS A 217 12.77 3.06 28.57
N ILE A 218 12.44 2.85 27.28
CA ILE A 218 11.06 2.67 26.83
C ILE A 218 10.52 1.35 27.39
N THR A 219 11.22 0.23 27.17
CA THR A 219 10.72 -1.10 27.55
C THR A 219 10.57 -1.29 29.05
N LYS A 220 11.47 -0.73 29.88
CA LYS A 220 11.38 -0.76 31.36
C LYS A 220 10.22 0.05 31.93
N ALA A 221 9.69 1.00 31.17
CA ALA A 221 8.52 1.77 31.60
C ALA A 221 7.21 0.99 31.40
N LEU A 222 7.24 -0.07 30.59
CA LEU A 222 6.10 -0.94 30.34
C LEU A 222 5.98 -1.98 31.47
N LYS A 223 4.76 -2.20 31.91
CA LYS A 223 4.45 -3.15 32.98
C LYS A 223 3.92 -4.45 32.38
N ASP A 224 4.29 -5.56 32.99
CA ASP A 224 3.65 -6.84 32.71
C ASP A 224 2.31 -6.88 33.43
N GLU A 225 1.23 -6.82 32.67
CA GLU A 225 -0.13 -6.97 33.14
C GLU A 225 -0.59 -8.42 32.96
N LYS A 226 -1.47 -8.90 33.87
CA LYS A 226 -1.98 -10.26 33.78
C LYS A 226 -2.94 -10.36 32.59
N ASN A 227 -2.70 -11.31 31.70
CA ASN A 227 -3.64 -11.65 30.64
C ASN A 227 -4.88 -12.33 31.24
N THR A 228 -6.05 -12.11 30.64
CA THR A 228 -7.26 -12.86 30.99
C THR A 228 -7.06 -14.36 30.77
N ASP A 229 -7.75 -15.18 31.55
CA ASP A 229 -7.80 -16.62 31.33
C ASP A 229 -8.78 -16.98 30.19
N LYS A 230 -9.68 -16.06 29.83
CA LYS A 230 -10.56 -16.19 28.66
C LYS A 230 -9.76 -16.03 27.37
N ARG A 231 -10.08 -16.86 26.40
CA ARG A 231 -9.43 -16.87 25.08
C ARG A 231 -10.52 -16.88 23.99
N PRO A 232 -11.17 -15.71 23.75
CA PRO A 232 -12.17 -15.64 22.67
C PRO A 232 -11.49 -15.81 21.31
N ASN A 233 -12.21 -16.31 20.32
CA ASN A 233 -11.80 -16.21 18.94
C ASN A 233 -11.72 -14.73 18.53
N ILE A 234 -10.71 -14.36 17.78
CA ILE A 234 -10.46 -12.98 17.34
C ILE A 234 -10.43 -12.98 15.82
N ILE A 235 -11.36 -12.26 15.21
CA ILE A 235 -11.47 -12.16 13.75
C ILE A 235 -11.30 -10.70 13.36
N PHE A 236 -10.36 -10.42 12.46
CA PHE A 236 -10.22 -9.13 11.82
C PHE A 236 -10.56 -9.27 10.35
N ILE A 237 -11.43 -8.40 9.84
CA ILE A 237 -11.74 -8.34 8.40
C ILE A 237 -11.36 -6.96 7.89
N GLN A 238 -10.36 -6.92 7.04
CA GLN A 238 -10.00 -5.76 6.25
C GLN A 238 -10.92 -5.72 5.04
N LEU A 239 -11.76 -4.70 5.00
CA LEU A 239 -12.73 -4.49 3.93
C LEU A 239 -12.07 -3.61 2.85
N GLU A 240 -11.83 -4.20 1.69
CA GLU A 240 -11.18 -3.54 0.54
C GLU A 240 -11.97 -2.33 0.09
N SER A 241 -11.30 -1.18 -0.04
CA SER A 241 -11.89 0.09 -0.49
C SER A 241 -13.21 0.46 0.22
N PHE A 242 -13.46 -0.07 1.41
CA PHE A 242 -14.72 0.09 2.12
C PHE A 242 -14.77 1.41 2.88
N PHE A 243 -15.71 2.22 2.46
CA PHE A 243 -15.93 3.56 3.00
C PHE A 243 -17.43 3.81 3.11
N ASP A 244 -17.87 4.39 4.23
CA ASP A 244 -19.27 4.79 4.38
C ASP A 244 -19.58 6.00 3.48
N VAL A 245 -20.21 5.72 2.33
CA VAL A 245 -20.56 6.72 1.32
C VAL A 245 -21.54 7.80 1.83
N GLY A 246 -22.14 7.62 2.99
CA GLY A 246 -22.91 8.65 3.68
C GLY A 246 -22.08 9.85 4.14
N TYR A 247 -20.73 9.75 4.11
CA TYR A 247 -19.85 10.91 4.31
C TYR A 247 -19.70 11.79 3.09
N GLU A 248 -20.10 11.32 1.89
CA GLU A 248 -20.17 12.14 0.68
C GLU A 248 -21.38 13.09 0.74
N LYS A 249 -21.11 14.39 0.66
CA LYS A 249 -22.15 15.44 0.87
C LYS A 249 -23.22 15.49 -0.21
N ASN A 250 -22.86 15.11 -1.44
CA ASN A 250 -23.69 15.31 -2.63
C ASN A 250 -24.44 14.05 -3.05
N LEU A 251 -24.04 12.87 -2.55
CA LEU A 251 -24.66 11.61 -2.93
C LEU A 251 -26.03 11.42 -2.24
N GLN A 252 -26.95 10.84 -2.98
CA GLN A 252 -28.25 10.40 -2.47
C GLN A 252 -28.49 8.96 -2.94
N PHE A 253 -29.08 8.16 -2.08
CA PHE A 253 -29.28 6.73 -2.28
C PHE A 253 -30.77 6.40 -2.22
N SER A 254 -31.20 5.42 -3.02
CA SER A 254 -32.60 4.94 -2.97
C SER A 254 -32.96 4.29 -1.64
N GLU A 255 -32.00 3.67 -0.98
CA GLU A 255 -32.08 3.10 0.37
C GLU A 255 -30.70 3.12 1.04
N ASP A 256 -30.61 2.75 2.33
CA ASP A 256 -29.35 2.71 3.07
C ASP A 256 -28.36 1.72 2.42
N PRO A 257 -27.19 2.16 1.91
CA PRO A 257 -26.23 1.26 1.29
C PRO A 257 -25.61 0.24 2.25
N LEU A 258 -25.52 0.56 3.55
CA LEU A 258 -24.79 -0.23 4.55
C LEU A 258 -25.64 -0.49 5.81
N PRO A 259 -26.86 -1.07 5.67
CA PRO A 259 -27.80 -1.19 6.78
C PRO A 259 -27.29 -2.06 7.93
N VAL A 260 -26.54 -3.11 7.64
CA VAL A 260 -25.94 -4.00 8.67
C VAL A 260 -24.83 -3.27 9.40
N PHE A 261 -23.90 -2.68 8.68
CA PHE A 261 -22.76 -1.94 9.25
C PHE A 261 -23.24 -0.78 10.13
N HIS A 262 -24.22 0.00 9.68
CA HIS A 262 -24.82 1.08 10.45
C HIS A 262 -25.56 0.58 11.71
N SER A 263 -26.24 -0.57 11.62
CA SER A 263 -26.86 -1.21 12.77
C SER A 263 -25.80 -1.64 13.81
N LEU A 264 -24.69 -2.20 13.34
CA LEU A 264 -23.57 -2.58 14.21
C LEU A 264 -22.93 -1.37 14.88
N GLN A 265 -22.69 -0.27 14.16
CA GLN A 265 -22.16 0.97 14.73
C GLN A 265 -23.06 1.54 15.83
N LYS A 266 -24.39 1.43 15.66
CA LYS A 266 -25.35 1.85 16.70
C LYS A 266 -25.27 1.01 17.95
N LYS A 267 -25.00 -0.30 17.84
CA LYS A 267 -25.06 -1.27 18.93
C LYS A 267 -23.69 -1.54 19.58
N TYR A 268 -22.64 -1.62 18.79
CA TYR A 268 -21.31 -2.04 19.22
C TYR A 268 -20.29 -0.91 19.23
N SER A 269 -19.07 -1.22 19.65
CA SER A 269 -17.97 -0.27 19.66
C SER A 269 -17.53 0.06 18.25
N SER A 270 -17.31 1.34 17.99
CA SER A 270 -17.04 1.81 16.64
C SER A 270 -16.35 3.17 16.65
N GLY A 271 -15.92 3.63 15.51
CA GLY A 271 -15.35 4.96 15.31
C GLY A 271 -14.73 5.11 13.93
N LEU A 272 -13.99 6.20 13.74
CA LEU A 272 -13.16 6.40 12.56
C LEU A 272 -11.80 5.76 12.78
N VAL A 273 -11.26 5.13 11.75
CA VAL A 273 -9.88 4.67 11.71
C VAL A 273 -9.10 5.47 10.66
N THR A 274 -8.00 6.10 11.10
CA THR A 274 -7.09 6.79 10.20
C THR A 274 -6.13 5.77 9.61
N VAL A 275 -6.13 5.67 8.28
CA VAL A 275 -5.37 4.73 7.47
C VAL A 275 -4.18 5.40 6.80
N PRO A 276 -3.11 4.66 6.43
CA PRO A 276 -1.88 5.26 5.90
C PRO A 276 -1.97 5.72 4.46
N THR A 277 -2.95 5.25 3.70
CA THR A 277 -3.06 5.49 2.25
C THR A 277 -4.48 5.83 1.84
N ASP A 278 -4.63 6.44 0.66
CA ASP A 278 -5.88 6.80 0.03
C ASP A 278 -5.93 6.22 -1.39
N GLY A 279 -7.06 5.65 -1.77
CA GLY A 279 -7.36 5.13 -3.10
C GLY A 279 -6.49 3.97 -3.60
N ALA A 280 -5.57 3.46 -2.78
CA ALA A 280 -4.73 2.28 -3.04
C ALA A 280 -3.85 1.95 -1.84
N GLY A 281 -3.19 0.77 -1.86
CA GLY A 281 -2.16 0.44 -0.87
C GLY A 281 -2.67 -0.40 0.30
N THR A 282 -3.60 -1.29 0.05
CA THR A 282 -4.23 -2.25 0.98
C THR A 282 -3.26 -2.84 2.00
N VAL A 283 -2.07 -3.29 1.56
CA VAL A 283 -1.06 -3.91 2.44
C VAL A 283 -0.37 -2.93 3.39
N ASN A 284 -0.48 -1.62 3.19
CA ASN A 284 0.02 -0.64 4.15
C ASN A 284 -0.88 -0.56 5.37
N THR A 285 -2.19 -0.67 5.18
CA THR A 285 -3.15 -0.80 6.28
C THR A 285 -3.04 -2.17 6.96
N GLU A 286 -2.87 -3.27 6.20
CA GLU A 286 -2.55 -4.59 6.77
C GLU A 286 -1.30 -4.54 7.67
N PHE A 287 -0.23 -3.88 7.19
CA PHE A 287 1.01 -3.72 7.96
C PHE A 287 0.75 -3.01 9.30
N GLU A 288 0.05 -1.88 9.28
CA GLU A 288 -0.25 -1.13 10.51
C GLU A 288 -1.13 -1.93 11.48
N ILE A 289 -2.15 -2.60 10.97
CA ILE A 289 -3.07 -3.44 11.76
C ILE A 289 -2.33 -4.64 12.37
N LEU A 290 -1.51 -5.34 11.60
CA LEU A 290 -0.90 -6.59 12.06
C LEU A 290 0.33 -6.38 12.94
N THR A 291 1.05 -5.27 12.77
CA THR A 291 2.30 -5.03 13.50
C THR A 291 2.21 -3.93 14.57
N GLY A 292 1.21 -3.04 14.47
CA GLY A 292 1.13 -1.83 15.28
C GLY A 292 2.19 -0.78 14.97
N MET A 293 2.96 -0.97 13.92
CA MET A 293 4.00 -0.02 13.49
C MET A 293 3.42 0.93 12.45
N ARG A 294 3.97 2.14 12.36
CA ARG A 294 3.49 3.16 11.44
C ARG A 294 4.15 3.03 10.06
N GLN A 295 3.34 2.94 9.02
CA GLN A 295 3.84 3.00 7.64
C GLN A 295 4.50 4.36 7.33
N HIS A 296 3.99 5.44 7.90
CA HIS A 296 4.54 6.79 7.72
C HIS A 296 6.00 6.94 8.17
N ASP A 297 6.54 6.06 9.01
CA ASP A 297 7.93 6.10 9.45
C ASP A 297 8.91 5.56 8.39
N PHE A 298 8.40 4.92 7.33
CA PHE A 298 9.18 4.40 6.20
C PHE A 298 9.40 5.46 5.12
N GLY A 299 10.20 5.09 4.12
CA GLY A 299 10.40 5.93 2.94
C GLY A 299 9.12 6.20 2.15
N VAL A 300 9.21 7.21 1.29
CA VAL A 300 8.07 7.67 0.49
C VAL A 300 7.50 6.55 -0.37
N SER A 301 6.21 6.31 -0.30
CA SER A 301 5.49 5.24 -1.01
C SER A 301 5.99 3.82 -0.73
N GLU A 302 6.75 3.61 0.33
CA GLU A 302 7.31 2.30 0.62
C GLU A 302 6.20 1.34 1.10
N TYR A 303 6.29 0.12 0.59
CA TYR A 303 5.47 -1.00 1.03
C TYR A 303 6.34 -1.93 1.89
N PRO A 304 6.19 -1.94 3.23
CA PRO A 304 6.99 -2.81 4.11
C PRO A 304 6.93 -4.30 3.71
N TYR A 305 5.82 -4.74 3.12
CA TYR A 305 5.64 -6.08 2.56
C TYR A 305 6.60 -6.40 1.41
N LYS A 306 6.98 -5.39 0.62
CA LYS A 306 7.89 -5.55 -0.54
C LYS A 306 9.35 -5.29 -0.20
N THR A 307 9.60 -4.74 0.97
CA THR A 307 10.94 -4.39 1.45
C THR A 307 11.31 -5.23 2.67
N VAL A 308 11.23 -4.70 3.86
CA VAL A 308 11.76 -5.32 5.09
C VAL A 308 11.08 -6.64 5.44
N LEU A 309 9.76 -6.73 5.37
CA LEU A 309 9.01 -7.94 5.76
C LEU A 309 9.11 -9.08 4.74
N LYS A 310 9.61 -8.81 3.53
CA LYS A 310 9.90 -9.86 2.56
C LYS A 310 10.99 -10.83 3.05
N SER A 311 11.88 -10.37 3.92
CA SER A 311 13.07 -11.14 4.34
C SER A 311 13.29 -11.14 5.85
N LYS A 312 12.53 -10.38 6.62
CA LYS A 312 12.73 -10.24 8.07
C LYS A 312 11.47 -10.62 8.85
N THR A 313 11.65 -11.40 9.90
CA THR A 313 10.61 -11.72 10.87
C THR A 313 10.47 -10.58 11.87
N SER A 314 9.26 -10.33 12.35
CA SER A 314 8.95 -9.25 13.28
C SER A 314 7.84 -9.61 14.25
N GLU A 315 7.74 -8.85 15.34
CA GLU A 315 6.57 -8.83 16.20
C GLU A 315 5.31 -8.48 15.42
N SER A 316 4.23 -9.17 15.73
CA SER A 316 2.89 -8.95 15.19
C SER A 316 1.84 -9.46 16.16
N ILE A 317 0.57 -9.13 15.92
CA ILE A 317 -0.54 -9.70 16.66
C ILE A 317 -0.50 -11.25 16.66
N CYS A 318 -0.08 -11.87 15.53
CA CYS A 318 0.04 -13.34 15.44
C CYS A 318 1.07 -13.87 16.44
N THR A 319 2.28 -13.28 16.46
CA THR A 319 3.35 -13.73 17.36
C THR A 319 3.01 -13.53 18.83
N ASP A 320 2.22 -12.49 19.14
CA ASP A 320 1.79 -12.21 20.50
C ASP A 320 0.71 -13.20 20.96
N LEU A 321 -0.30 -13.44 20.13
CA LEU A 321 -1.39 -14.36 20.44
C LEU A 321 -0.92 -15.83 20.51
N LYS A 322 0.05 -16.22 19.70
CA LYS A 322 0.66 -17.57 19.75
C LYS A 322 1.29 -17.90 21.10
N LYS A 323 1.86 -16.92 21.81
CA LYS A 323 2.36 -17.13 23.19
C LYS A 323 1.24 -17.49 24.16
N LEU A 324 0.01 -17.18 23.81
CA LEU A 324 -1.20 -17.49 24.59
C LEU A 324 -1.96 -18.72 24.08
N GLY A 325 -1.39 -19.44 23.11
CA GLY A 325 -1.93 -20.69 22.58
C GLY A 325 -2.95 -20.53 21.44
N TYR A 326 -3.02 -19.35 20.80
CA TYR A 326 -3.82 -19.15 19.60
C TYR A 326 -3.20 -19.82 18.37
N SER A 327 -4.03 -20.38 17.51
CA SER A 327 -3.70 -20.66 16.12
C SER A 327 -3.98 -19.42 15.27
N THR A 328 -3.22 -19.22 14.19
CA THR A 328 -3.26 -17.96 13.44
C THR A 328 -3.49 -18.22 11.95
N HIS A 329 -4.56 -17.65 11.41
CA HIS A 329 -5.07 -17.93 10.09
C HIS A 329 -5.20 -16.65 9.27
N ALA A 330 -4.80 -16.71 7.99
CA ALA A 330 -5.10 -15.68 7.01
C ALA A 330 -6.06 -16.23 5.94
N VAL A 331 -7.00 -15.40 5.47
CA VAL A 331 -7.98 -15.74 4.44
C VAL A 331 -8.08 -14.58 3.44
N HIS A 332 -7.95 -14.85 2.14
CA HIS A 332 -8.08 -13.82 1.11
C HIS A 332 -8.51 -14.42 -0.23
N ASN A 333 -9.63 -13.96 -0.78
CA ASN A 333 -10.17 -14.41 -2.06
C ASN A 333 -9.45 -13.78 -3.28
N ASN A 334 -8.12 -13.66 -3.18
CA ASN A 334 -7.23 -13.26 -4.25
C ASN A 334 -5.94 -14.11 -4.21
N GLU A 335 -5.06 -13.94 -5.22
CA GLU A 335 -3.83 -14.73 -5.35
C GLU A 335 -2.90 -14.62 -4.13
N ALA A 336 -2.38 -15.75 -3.67
CA ALA A 336 -1.45 -15.82 -2.54
C ALA A 336 -0.19 -14.97 -2.73
N THR A 337 0.27 -14.85 -3.97
CA THR A 337 1.52 -14.15 -4.32
C THR A 337 1.33 -12.65 -4.49
N PHE A 338 0.08 -12.18 -4.54
CA PHE A 338 -0.22 -10.75 -4.65
C PHE A 338 0.34 -10.00 -3.43
N TYR A 339 1.10 -8.95 -3.66
CA TYR A 339 1.95 -8.27 -2.67
C TYR A 339 2.99 -9.17 -1.97
N GLY A 340 3.09 -10.46 -2.28
CA GLY A 340 3.99 -11.42 -1.62
C GLY A 340 3.49 -11.87 -0.25
N ARG A 341 2.17 -11.86 -0.04
CA ARG A 341 1.52 -12.25 1.23
C ARG A 341 1.95 -13.62 1.71
N ASN A 342 2.07 -14.60 0.82
CA ASN A 342 2.56 -15.95 1.15
C ASN A 342 3.93 -15.96 1.86
N THR A 343 4.81 -15.01 1.56
CA THR A 343 6.11 -14.89 2.24
C THR A 343 5.99 -14.03 3.51
N VAL A 344 5.28 -12.91 3.43
CA VAL A 344 5.15 -11.97 4.55
C VAL A 344 4.39 -12.59 5.70
N PHE A 345 3.29 -13.28 5.44
CA PHE A 345 2.49 -13.93 6.48
C PHE A 345 3.28 -14.98 7.26
N SER A 346 4.13 -15.74 6.57
CA SER A 346 5.09 -16.63 7.24
C SER A 346 6.06 -15.86 8.16
N ASN A 347 6.56 -14.70 7.73
CA ASN A 347 7.52 -13.89 8.50
C ASN A 347 6.89 -13.17 9.70
N ILE A 348 5.59 -12.90 9.67
CA ILE A 348 4.86 -12.25 10.77
C ILE A 348 4.03 -13.24 11.61
N GLY A 349 4.17 -14.54 11.37
CA GLY A 349 3.75 -15.57 12.30
C GLY A 349 2.41 -16.26 12.03
N PHE A 350 1.80 -16.13 10.85
CA PHE A 350 0.62 -16.93 10.49
C PHE A 350 0.97 -18.42 10.35
N ASP A 351 0.06 -19.29 10.77
CA ASP A 351 0.17 -20.75 10.62
C ASP A 351 -0.41 -21.22 9.29
N THR A 352 -1.55 -20.64 8.87
CA THR A 352 -2.21 -21.01 7.62
C THR A 352 -2.56 -19.78 6.78
N PHE A 353 -2.61 -19.96 5.45
CA PHE A 353 -3.13 -18.97 4.53
C PHE A 353 -4.02 -19.62 3.47
N CYS A 354 -5.32 -19.39 3.56
CA CYS A 354 -6.30 -19.76 2.56
C CYS A 354 -6.46 -18.62 1.56
N SER A 355 -5.82 -18.74 0.39
CA SER A 355 -5.97 -17.84 -0.74
C SER A 355 -6.94 -18.41 -1.76
N MET A 356 -7.30 -17.63 -2.81
CA MET A 356 -8.28 -18.03 -3.82
C MET A 356 -8.00 -19.40 -4.43
N GLU A 357 -6.72 -19.78 -4.58
CA GLU A 357 -6.30 -21.06 -5.15
C GLU A 357 -6.73 -22.27 -4.30
N TYR A 358 -7.12 -22.02 -3.04
CA TYR A 358 -7.57 -23.04 -2.08
C TYR A 358 -9.05 -22.91 -1.72
N MET A 359 -9.79 -22.04 -2.41
CA MET A 359 -11.22 -21.84 -2.22
C MET A 359 -12.03 -22.52 -3.33
N ASN A 360 -13.22 -22.99 -2.97
CA ASN A 360 -14.18 -23.56 -3.91
C ASN A 360 -15.40 -22.67 -4.05
N GLY A 361 -16.04 -22.69 -5.21
CA GLY A 361 -17.28 -21.96 -5.47
C GLY A 361 -17.09 -20.44 -5.56
N LEU A 362 -15.91 -20.01 -6.00
CA LEU A 362 -15.66 -18.60 -6.32
C LEU A 362 -16.57 -18.18 -7.48
N THR A 363 -17.12 -16.99 -7.37
CA THR A 363 -17.84 -16.26 -8.41
C THR A 363 -17.20 -14.89 -8.56
N ASP A 364 -17.34 -14.27 -9.73
CA ASP A 364 -16.72 -12.99 -10.01
C ASP A 364 -17.77 -11.89 -10.09
N SER A 365 -17.42 -10.73 -9.58
CA SER A 365 -18.15 -9.48 -9.77
C SER A 365 -18.04 -8.96 -11.22
N PRO A 366 -18.87 -8.03 -11.65
CA PRO A 366 -18.85 -7.51 -13.03
C PRO A 366 -17.50 -6.95 -13.50
N ASN A 367 -16.65 -6.48 -12.59
CA ASN A 367 -15.29 -6.02 -12.90
C ASN A 367 -14.23 -7.13 -12.87
N GLY A 368 -14.64 -8.38 -12.58
CA GLY A 368 -13.79 -9.56 -12.60
C GLY A 368 -13.06 -9.87 -11.30
N TRP A 369 -13.31 -9.14 -10.21
CA TRP A 369 -12.82 -9.54 -8.89
C TRP A 369 -13.70 -10.62 -8.29
N SER A 370 -13.11 -11.46 -7.46
CA SER A 370 -13.83 -12.52 -6.75
C SER A 370 -14.83 -11.93 -5.76
N ASN A 371 -16.06 -12.43 -5.74
CA ASN A 371 -17.06 -12.03 -4.75
C ASN A 371 -16.63 -12.43 -3.34
N ASP A 372 -17.00 -11.61 -2.35
CA ASP A 372 -16.60 -11.77 -0.95
C ASP A 372 -17.51 -12.72 -0.14
N ASP A 373 -18.64 -13.15 -0.70
CA ASP A 373 -19.58 -14.09 -0.06
C ASP A 373 -18.92 -15.40 0.40
N VAL A 374 -17.89 -15.85 -0.33
CA VAL A 374 -17.09 -17.03 0.01
C VAL A 374 -16.37 -16.90 1.35
N LEU A 375 -16.03 -15.68 1.77
CA LEU A 375 -15.22 -15.44 2.96
C LEU A 375 -15.90 -15.85 4.24
N SER A 376 -17.23 -15.71 4.38
CA SER A 376 -17.96 -16.19 5.55
C SER A 376 -17.67 -17.66 5.80
N ARG A 377 -17.82 -18.50 4.77
CA ARG A 377 -17.54 -19.93 4.85
C ARG A 377 -16.07 -20.24 5.17
N GLU A 378 -15.15 -19.56 4.52
CA GLU A 378 -13.72 -19.81 4.72
C GLU A 378 -13.25 -19.36 6.13
N ILE A 379 -13.80 -18.26 6.67
CA ILE A 379 -13.56 -17.84 8.05
C ILE A 379 -14.10 -18.90 9.03
N MET A 380 -15.33 -19.41 8.81
CA MET A 380 -15.89 -20.46 9.67
C MET A 380 -15.02 -21.73 9.67
N LYS A 381 -14.44 -22.10 8.52
CA LYS A 381 -13.49 -23.23 8.45
C LYS A 381 -12.23 -23.01 9.30
N THR A 382 -11.72 -21.77 9.41
CA THR A 382 -10.57 -21.52 10.29
C THR A 382 -10.89 -21.84 11.73
N LEU A 383 -12.08 -21.41 12.21
CA LEU A 383 -12.55 -21.69 13.57
C LEU A 383 -12.88 -23.17 13.84
N ASP A 384 -13.14 -23.95 12.79
CA ASP A 384 -13.41 -25.39 12.89
C ASP A 384 -12.14 -26.24 12.74
N SER A 385 -11.04 -25.64 12.24
CA SER A 385 -9.80 -26.36 11.94
C SER A 385 -8.95 -26.68 13.16
N THR A 386 -9.17 -26.00 14.27
CA THR A 386 -8.43 -26.19 15.52
C THR A 386 -9.36 -26.41 16.71
N SER A 387 -8.82 -26.89 17.82
CA SER A 387 -9.58 -27.09 19.07
C SER A 387 -9.33 -25.97 20.09
N GLY A 388 -8.44 -25.04 19.77
CA GLY A 388 -8.05 -23.91 20.63
C GLY A 388 -8.69 -22.60 20.18
N PRO A 389 -8.28 -21.48 20.78
CA PRO A 389 -8.69 -20.15 20.31
C PRO A 389 -7.98 -19.81 19.00
N ASP A 390 -8.68 -19.13 18.10
CA ASP A 390 -8.20 -18.77 16.79
C ASP A 390 -8.09 -17.26 16.63
N PHE A 391 -7.04 -16.83 15.93
CA PHE A 391 -6.94 -15.52 15.33
C PHE A 391 -7.06 -15.66 13.82
N THR A 392 -8.05 -15.01 13.23
CA THR A 392 -8.27 -15.02 11.79
C THR A 392 -8.19 -13.60 11.23
N MET A 393 -7.31 -13.37 10.26
CA MET A 393 -7.26 -12.17 9.45
C MET A 393 -7.85 -12.47 8.07
N ALA A 394 -9.02 -11.91 7.77
CA ALA A 394 -9.62 -11.99 6.46
C ALA A 394 -9.45 -10.66 5.70
N ILE A 395 -9.32 -10.74 4.38
CA ILE A 395 -9.16 -9.59 3.50
C ILE A 395 -10.12 -9.78 2.34
N THR A 396 -11.00 -8.79 2.10
CA THR A 396 -11.94 -8.78 0.97
C THR A 396 -11.28 -8.28 -0.30
N VAL A 397 -11.94 -8.41 -1.46
CA VAL A 397 -11.43 -7.90 -2.74
C VAL A 397 -12.51 -7.38 -3.67
N GLN A 398 -13.77 -7.74 -3.47
CA GLN A 398 -14.88 -7.49 -4.41
C GLN A 398 -15.02 -6.01 -4.76
N SER A 399 -14.95 -5.13 -3.78
CA SER A 399 -15.10 -3.68 -3.94
C SER A 399 -13.84 -2.96 -4.47
N HIS A 400 -12.83 -3.71 -4.92
CA HIS A 400 -11.62 -3.14 -5.55
C HIS A 400 -11.94 -2.48 -6.91
N GLY A 401 -11.32 -1.33 -7.22
CA GLY A 401 -11.39 -0.70 -8.54
C GLY A 401 -10.92 -1.66 -9.66
N LYS A 402 -11.27 -1.47 -10.87
CA LYS A 402 -11.79 -0.36 -11.66
C LYS A 402 -13.33 -0.26 -11.53
N TYR A 403 -13.85 0.95 -11.48
CA TYR A 403 -15.28 1.21 -11.41
C TYR A 403 -15.84 1.77 -12.73
N ASP A 404 -15.03 2.49 -13.51
CA ASP A 404 -15.45 3.16 -14.74
C ASP A 404 -15.86 2.17 -15.85
N GLY A 405 -16.94 2.50 -16.54
CA GLY A 405 -17.43 1.75 -17.70
C GLY A 405 -18.17 0.46 -17.34
N ILE A 406 -18.58 0.29 -16.08
CA ILE A 406 -19.38 -0.84 -15.62
C ILE A 406 -20.78 -0.31 -15.29
N ALA A 407 -21.76 -0.72 -16.10
CA ALA A 407 -23.16 -0.43 -15.86
C ALA A 407 -23.84 -1.67 -15.29
N LEU A 408 -24.65 -1.49 -14.24
CA LEU A 408 -25.51 -2.53 -13.71
C LEU A 408 -26.86 -2.48 -14.42
N ASP A 409 -27.37 -3.63 -14.85
CA ASP A 409 -28.68 -3.72 -15.51
C ASP A 409 -29.84 -3.41 -14.54
N ASP A 410 -29.72 -3.86 -13.29
CA ASP A 410 -30.71 -3.67 -12.22
C ASP A 410 -30.01 -3.44 -10.87
N PRO A 411 -29.51 -2.22 -10.60
CA PRO A 411 -28.84 -1.91 -9.35
C PRO A 411 -29.80 -1.98 -8.16
N THR A 412 -29.40 -2.67 -7.09
CA THR A 412 -30.14 -2.71 -5.82
C THR A 412 -30.24 -1.30 -5.23
N ILE A 413 -29.12 -0.60 -5.18
CA ILE A 413 -29.06 0.79 -4.71
C ILE A 413 -28.87 1.73 -5.90
N LYS A 414 -29.83 2.64 -6.10
CA LYS A 414 -29.71 3.72 -7.09
C LYS A 414 -29.01 4.91 -6.47
N VAL A 415 -28.05 5.47 -7.19
CA VAL A 415 -27.21 6.58 -6.73
C VAL A 415 -27.43 7.81 -7.59
N THR A 416 -27.61 8.96 -6.95
CA THR A 416 -27.69 10.27 -7.62
C THR A 416 -26.77 11.27 -6.95
N GLY A 417 -26.42 12.36 -7.64
CA GLY A 417 -25.52 13.40 -7.12
C GLY A 417 -24.03 13.11 -7.30
N ALA A 418 -23.67 12.04 -8.00
CA ALA A 418 -22.30 11.76 -8.38
C ALA A 418 -21.76 12.85 -9.35
N PRO A 419 -20.42 13.07 -9.41
CA PRO A 419 -19.82 13.98 -10.38
C PRO A 419 -20.19 13.61 -11.82
N GLU A 420 -20.26 14.63 -12.70
CA GLU A 420 -20.62 14.45 -14.11
C GLU A 420 -19.71 13.41 -14.79
N GLY A 421 -20.32 12.42 -15.43
CA GLY A 421 -19.62 11.31 -16.11
C GLY A 421 -19.10 10.21 -15.19
N LYS A 422 -19.39 10.25 -13.88
CA LYS A 422 -19.01 9.25 -12.88
C LYS A 422 -20.21 8.49 -12.29
N GLU A 423 -21.42 8.76 -12.78
CA GLU A 423 -22.66 8.22 -12.21
C GLU A 423 -22.63 6.69 -12.14
N GLN A 424 -22.24 6.02 -13.24
CA GLN A 424 -22.14 4.56 -13.29
C GLN A 424 -21.07 4.00 -12.35
N ALA A 425 -19.93 4.68 -12.25
CA ALA A 425 -18.83 4.24 -11.39
C ALA A 425 -19.21 4.28 -9.91
N TYR A 426 -19.90 5.35 -9.48
CA TYR A 426 -20.40 5.47 -8.11
C TYR A 426 -21.53 4.47 -7.82
N GLU A 427 -22.49 4.30 -8.75
CA GLU A 427 -23.57 3.33 -8.57
C GLU A 427 -23.02 1.90 -8.49
N TYR A 428 -22.07 1.53 -9.36
CA TYR A 428 -21.40 0.25 -9.30
C TYR A 428 -20.68 0.04 -7.95
N TYR A 429 -19.83 0.98 -7.52
CA TYR A 429 -19.11 0.90 -6.26
C TYR A 429 -20.04 0.75 -5.04
N VAL A 430 -21.11 1.55 -4.98
CA VAL A 430 -22.07 1.50 -3.89
C VAL A 430 -22.77 0.14 -3.80
N ASN A 431 -23.10 -0.48 -4.95
CA ASN A 431 -23.70 -1.81 -4.96
C ASN A 431 -22.68 -2.89 -4.54
N GLU A 432 -21.40 -2.76 -4.89
CA GLU A 432 -20.37 -3.70 -4.43
C GLU A 432 -20.17 -3.66 -2.90
N ILE A 433 -20.10 -2.48 -2.29
CA ILE A 433 -20.00 -2.40 -0.81
C ILE A 433 -21.31 -2.83 -0.12
N HIS A 434 -22.46 -2.71 -0.78
CA HIS A 434 -23.72 -3.26 -0.29
C HIS A 434 -23.68 -4.81 -0.24
N GLU A 435 -23.12 -5.47 -1.24
CA GLU A 435 -22.93 -6.92 -1.23
C GLU A 435 -21.96 -7.35 -0.11
N VAL A 436 -20.89 -6.56 0.12
CA VAL A 436 -19.98 -6.78 1.27
C VAL A 436 -20.75 -6.66 2.61
N ASP A 437 -21.65 -5.70 2.74
CA ASP A 437 -22.51 -5.53 3.93
C ASP A 437 -23.43 -6.76 4.14
N ARG A 438 -23.93 -7.37 3.06
CA ARG A 438 -24.69 -8.64 3.12
C ARG A 438 -23.84 -9.84 3.55
N MET A 439 -22.58 -9.92 3.10
CA MET A 439 -21.63 -10.94 3.57
C MET A 439 -21.40 -10.80 5.08
N ILE A 440 -21.25 -9.57 5.59
CA ILE A 440 -21.11 -9.30 7.02
C ILE A 440 -22.32 -9.80 7.81
N ASP A 441 -23.54 -9.58 7.31
CA ASP A 441 -24.78 -10.10 7.94
C ASP A 441 -24.77 -11.63 8.05
N THR A 442 -24.38 -12.30 6.97
CA THR A 442 -24.26 -13.77 6.93
C THR A 442 -23.26 -14.27 7.97
N LEU A 443 -22.06 -13.70 8.00
CA LEU A 443 -21.04 -14.09 8.95
C LEU A 443 -21.48 -13.87 10.42
N ILE A 444 -22.11 -12.73 10.72
CA ILE A 444 -22.57 -12.43 12.08
C ILE A 444 -23.66 -13.42 12.53
N LYS A 445 -24.57 -13.82 11.64
CA LYS A 445 -25.55 -14.84 11.92
C LYS A 445 -24.90 -16.19 12.26
N GLU A 446 -23.89 -16.59 11.50
CA GLU A 446 -23.13 -17.82 11.75
C GLU A 446 -22.38 -17.75 13.08
N LEU A 447 -21.65 -16.67 13.35
CA LEU A 447 -20.92 -16.45 14.60
C LEU A 447 -21.85 -16.37 15.82
N SER A 448 -23.04 -15.78 15.67
CA SER A 448 -24.05 -15.70 16.75
C SER A 448 -24.62 -17.06 17.14
N ASN A 449 -24.62 -18.03 16.22
CA ASN A 449 -25.06 -19.39 16.48
C ASN A 449 -23.98 -20.27 17.17
N ARG A 450 -22.71 -19.79 17.18
CA ARG A 450 -21.62 -20.48 17.89
C ARG A 450 -21.69 -20.18 19.39
N LYS A 451 -21.30 -21.18 20.18
CA LYS A 451 -21.22 -21.04 21.66
C LYS A 451 -19.91 -20.38 22.11
N GLU A 452 -18.94 -20.30 21.23
CA GLU A 452 -17.60 -19.76 21.52
C GLU A 452 -17.63 -18.24 21.64
N GLU A 453 -16.97 -17.72 22.67
CA GLU A 453 -16.75 -16.28 22.78
C GLU A 453 -15.94 -15.78 21.57
N THR A 454 -16.45 -14.76 20.89
CA THR A 454 -15.85 -14.25 19.65
C THR A 454 -15.90 -12.73 19.60
N VAL A 455 -14.81 -12.14 19.13
CA VAL A 455 -14.70 -10.72 18.79
C VAL A 455 -14.42 -10.60 17.29
N LEU A 456 -15.24 -9.83 16.58
CA LEU A 456 -15.11 -9.55 15.16
C LEU A 456 -14.84 -8.06 14.98
N VAL A 457 -13.75 -7.73 14.29
CA VAL A 457 -13.34 -6.37 13.95
C VAL A 457 -13.47 -6.17 12.45
N LEU A 458 -14.31 -5.23 12.05
CA LEU A 458 -14.53 -4.83 10.66
C LEU A 458 -13.94 -3.44 10.45
N TYR A 459 -13.15 -3.21 9.42
CA TYR A 459 -12.58 -1.89 9.12
C TYR A 459 -12.26 -1.75 7.63
N GLY A 460 -12.48 -0.54 7.08
CA GLY A 460 -12.05 -0.20 5.72
C GLY A 460 -10.56 0.10 5.67
N ASP A 461 -9.89 -0.30 4.60
CA ASP A 461 -8.44 -0.12 4.44
C ASP A 461 -8.05 1.22 3.82
N HIS A 462 -8.84 1.77 2.93
CA HIS A 462 -8.72 3.10 2.31
C HIS A 462 -10.02 3.47 1.59
N LEU A 463 -10.12 4.72 1.11
CA LEU A 463 -11.22 5.15 0.26
C LEU A 463 -11.10 4.52 -1.13
N PRO A 464 -12.21 4.41 -1.89
CA PRO A 464 -12.17 3.94 -3.28
C PRO A 464 -11.44 4.93 -4.20
N SER A 465 -10.89 4.44 -5.31
CA SER A 465 -10.25 5.26 -6.33
C SER A 465 -11.27 5.94 -7.27
N LEU A 466 -12.18 6.73 -6.69
CA LEU A 466 -13.25 7.46 -7.38
C LEU A 466 -12.97 8.96 -7.56
N ASP A 467 -11.70 9.38 -7.41
CA ASP A 467 -11.27 10.79 -7.46
C ASP A 467 -11.99 11.71 -6.44
N ILE A 468 -12.42 11.13 -5.29
CA ILE A 468 -13.08 11.86 -4.19
C ILE A 468 -12.15 12.97 -3.70
N GLN A 469 -12.68 14.18 -3.58
CA GLN A 469 -11.93 15.31 -3.05
C GLN A 469 -12.23 15.51 -1.56
N LYS A 470 -11.28 16.08 -0.85
CA LYS A 470 -11.44 16.38 0.59
C LYS A 470 -12.70 17.20 0.88
N ASP A 471 -13.02 18.13 -0.01
CA ASP A 471 -14.18 19.02 0.15
C ASP A 471 -15.51 18.34 -0.14
N ASP A 472 -15.51 17.16 -0.77
CA ASP A 472 -16.72 16.37 -0.99
C ASP A 472 -17.16 15.66 0.29
N LEU A 473 -16.24 15.44 1.23
CA LEU A 473 -16.47 14.70 2.45
C LEU A 473 -16.92 15.57 3.63
N SER A 474 -17.90 15.08 4.39
CA SER A 474 -18.39 15.74 5.61
C SER A 474 -17.34 15.85 6.72
N ASN A 475 -16.41 14.87 6.81
CA ASN A 475 -15.27 14.88 7.72
C ASN A 475 -14.02 15.57 7.15
N ALA A 476 -14.04 15.98 5.87
CA ALA A 476 -12.94 16.61 5.16
C ALA A 476 -11.59 15.86 5.30
N ASN A 477 -11.61 14.52 5.24
CA ASN A 477 -10.42 13.69 5.44
C ASN A 477 -10.44 12.43 4.56
N LEU A 478 -9.53 12.36 3.58
CA LEU A 478 -9.37 11.23 2.65
C LEU A 478 -8.69 9.99 3.28
N TYR A 479 -8.13 10.13 4.48
CA TYR A 479 -7.41 9.06 5.20
C TYR A 479 -8.22 8.48 6.35
N GLN A 480 -9.55 8.59 6.33
CA GLN A 480 -10.39 8.06 7.39
C GLN A 480 -11.50 7.18 6.81
N THR A 481 -11.47 5.93 7.23
CA THR A 481 -12.54 4.96 7.04
C THR A 481 -13.26 4.69 8.36
N GLN A 482 -14.16 3.74 8.40
CA GLN A 482 -14.91 3.38 9.58
C GLN A 482 -14.49 2.00 10.10
N TYR A 483 -14.64 1.78 11.42
CA TYR A 483 -14.51 0.45 12.01
C TYR A 483 -15.62 0.15 12.99
N VAL A 484 -15.89 -1.14 13.16
CA VAL A 484 -16.82 -1.68 14.16
C VAL A 484 -16.17 -2.89 14.84
N VAL A 485 -16.41 -3.03 16.15
CA VAL A 485 -16.01 -4.21 16.93
C VAL A 485 -17.28 -4.88 17.44
N TRP A 486 -17.73 -5.93 16.75
CA TRP A 486 -18.81 -6.79 17.17
C TRP A 486 -18.28 -7.86 18.14
N ASP A 487 -19.09 -8.24 19.12
CA ASP A 487 -18.80 -9.35 20.03
C ASP A 487 -20.08 -10.04 20.51
N ASN A 488 -19.96 -11.32 20.92
CA ASN A 488 -21.01 -12.06 21.62
C ASN A 488 -20.74 -12.17 23.14
N MET A 489 -19.80 -11.36 23.67
CA MET A 489 -19.34 -11.36 25.06
C MET A 489 -19.99 -10.27 25.92
N ASN A 490 -20.84 -9.41 25.32
CA ASN A 490 -21.43 -8.23 25.94
C ASN A 490 -20.40 -7.20 26.43
N LEU A 491 -19.35 -6.95 25.65
CA LEU A 491 -18.38 -5.92 25.96
C LEU A 491 -19.05 -4.52 25.96
N LYS A 492 -18.69 -3.71 26.95
CA LYS A 492 -19.22 -2.35 27.03
C LYS A 492 -18.89 -1.56 25.75
N LYS A 493 -19.92 -0.97 25.12
CA LYS A 493 -19.74 -0.11 23.94
C LYS A 493 -18.80 1.06 24.24
N LYS A 494 -17.86 1.33 23.33
CA LYS A 494 -16.90 2.42 23.40
C LYS A 494 -16.70 3.01 22.02
N THR A 495 -17.01 4.27 21.85
CA THR A 495 -16.75 5.01 20.59
C THR A 495 -15.41 5.72 20.70
N LYS A 496 -14.49 5.44 19.77
CA LYS A 496 -13.15 6.02 19.80
C LYS A 496 -12.58 6.12 18.38
N ASN A 497 -12.03 7.25 18.00
CA ASN A 497 -11.27 7.38 16.77
C ASN A 497 -9.83 6.91 17.00
N LEU A 498 -9.31 6.12 16.10
CA LEU A 498 -8.00 5.47 16.19
C LEU A 498 -7.20 5.66 14.89
N HIS A 499 -5.91 5.40 14.94
CA HIS A 499 -5.12 5.09 13.77
C HIS A 499 -5.07 3.57 13.55
N ALA A 500 -4.85 3.12 12.33
CA ALA A 500 -4.80 1.70 12.00
C ALA A 500 -3.79 0.95 12.88
N TYR A 501 -2.58 1.51 13.09
CA TYR A 501 -1.55 0.92 13.97
C TYR A 501 -1.94 0.83 15.46
N GLN A 502 -3.09 1.40 15.88
CA GLN A 502 -3.57 1.34 17.26
C GLN A 502 -4.73 0.34 17.43
N LEU A 503 -5.42 -0.01 16.33
CA LEU A 503 -6.72 -0.69 16.40
C LEU A 503 -6.61 -2.06 17.09
N TYR A 504 -5.66 -2.89 16.68
CA TYR A 504 -5.54 -4.23 17.27
C TYR A 504 -5.21 -4.16 18.78
N ALA A 505 -4.31 -3.26 19.18
CA ALA A 505 -3.92 -3.13 20.58
C ALA A 505 -5.06 -2.62 21.46
N GLU A 506 -5.92 -1.72 20.96
CA GLU A 506 -7.15 -1.29 21.65
C GLU A 506 -8.15 -2.44 21.78
N VAL A 507 -8.29 -3.28 20.75
CA VAL A 507 -9.17 -4.46 20.82
C VAL A 507 -8.64 -5.46 21.83
N LEU A 508 -7.34 -5.77 21.82
CA LEU A 508 -6.71 -6.68 22.79
C LEU A 508 -6.82 -6.16 24.23
N ASP A 509 -6.64 -4.84 24.46
CA ASP A 509 -6.83 -4.23 25.77
C ASP A 509 -8.24 -4.46 26.32
N ARG A 510 -9.24 -4.35 25.46
CA ARG A 510 -10.66 -4.53 25.84
C ARG A 510 -11.00 -5.95 26.26
N ILE A 511 -10.30 -6.94 25.73
CA ILE A 511 -10.44 -8.35 26.12
C ILE A 511 -9.34 -8.79 27.10
N GLN A 512 -8.61 -7.82 27.68
CA GLN A 512 -7.56 -8.03 28.68
C GLN A 512 -6.44 -8.96 28.20
N ILE A 513 -5.97 -8.76 26.97
CA ILE A 513 -4.78 -9.40 26.42
C ILE A 513 -3.68 -8.33 26.30
N HIS A 514 -2.56 -8.56 27.02
CA HIS A 514 -1.46 -7.62 27.20
C HIS A 514 -0.12 -8.27 26.82
N GLU A 515 -0.10 -9.00 25.71
CA GLU A 515 1.11 -9.68 25.22
C GLU A 515 1.74 -8.88 24.07
N GLY A 516 3.07 -8.92 23.95
CA GLY A 516 3.84 -8.19 22.93
C GLY A 516 4.39 -6.84 23.41
N MET A 517 5.52 -6.44 22.84
CA MET A 517 6.18 -5.19 23.18
C MET A 517 5.44 -3.97 22.60
N ILE A 518 5.11 -4.05 21.31
CA ILE A 518 4.35 -2.99 20.61
C ILE A 518 2.93 -2.90 21.17
N THR A 519 2.29 -4.04 21.43
CA THR A 519 0.97 -4.12 22.06
C THR A 519 0.95 -3.39 23.41
N LYS A 520 1.86 -3.73 24.33
CA LYS A 520 1.99 -3.06 25.64
C LYS A 520 2.29 -1.58 25.49
N TYR A 521 3.13 -1.21 24.53
CA TYR A 521 3.47 0.18 24.27
C TYR A 521 2.23 1.00 23.91
N HIS A 522 1.39 0.50 23.01
CA HIS A 522 0.12 1.16 22.66
C HIS A 522 -0.84 1.26 23.85
N GLN A 523 -1.01 0.18 24.59
CA GLN A 523 -1.97 0.13 25.70
C GLN A 523 -1.58 1.05 26.86
N GLN A 524 -0.30 1.17 27.16
CA GLN A 524 0.18 1.85 28.37
C GLN A 524 0.70 3.28 28.13
N THR A 525 0.88 3.71 26.88
CA THR A 525 1.43 5.03 26.57
C THR A 525 0.33 6.00 26.12
N LYS A 526 0.37 7.24 26.63
CA LYS A 526 -0.61 8.27 26.24
C LYS A 526 -0.43 8.67 24.77
N HIS A 527 -1.38 8.34 23.91
CA HIS A 527 -1.33 8.54 22.45
C HIS A 527 -1.18 10.00 22.00
N ARG A 528 -1.61 10.98 22.80
CA ARG A 528 -1.49 12.42 22.48
C ARG A 528 -0.13 13.03 22.81
N SER A 529 0.80 12.25 23.34
CA SER A 529 2.15 12.72 23.65
C SER A 529 3.05 12.68 22.42
N LYS A 530 3.86 13.74 22.19
CA LYS A 530 4.93 13.68 21.17
C LYS A 530 5.91 12.54 21.42
N LEU A 531 6.12 12.16 22.68
CA LEU A 531 6.97 11.04 23.07
C LEU A 531 6.42 9.69 22.62
N TYR A 532 5.11 9.56 22.45
CA TYR A 532 4.48 8.35 21.97
C TYR A 532 4.94 8.01 20.54
N LEU A 533 4.85 8.93 19.60
CA LEU A 533 5.29 8.68 18.21
C LEU A 533 6.79 8.44 18.14
N THR A 534 7.59 9.23 18.86
CA THR A 534 9.06 9.03 18.89
C THR A 534 9.44 7.66 19.44
N GLY A 535 8.80 7.24 20.54
CA GLY A 535 9.06 5.93 21.12
C GLY A 535 8.60 4.79 20.23
N LEU A 536 7.45 4.93 19.56
CA LEU A 536 6.97 3.94 18.59
C LEU A 536 7.96 3.81 17.42
N THR A 537 8.39 4.92 16.81
CA THR A 537 9.41 4.91 15.75
C THR A 537 10.72 4.26 16.23
N THR A 538 11.14 4.53 17.48
CA THR A 538 12.36 3.92 18.06
C THR A 538 12.21 2.40 18.21
N LEU A 539 11.08 1.91 18.69
CA LEU A 539 10.80 0.48 18.80
C LEU A 539 10.67 -0.18 17.42
N SER A 540 9.95 0.44 16.48
CA SER A 540 9.82 -0.05 15.11
C SER A 540 11.19 -0.15 14.41
N TYR A 541 12.05 0.88 14.58
CA TYR A 541 13.41 0.83 14.07
C TYR A 541 14.21 -0.31 14.72
N ASP A 542 14.15 -0.44 16.05
CA ASP A 542 14.86 -1.49 16.79
C ASP A 542 14.52 -2.90 16.32
N LEU A 543 13.23 -3.16 16.09
CA LEU A 543 12.73 -4.48 15.67
C LEU A 543 13.01 -4.77 14.20
N LEU A 544 12.93 -3.78 13.31
CA LEU A 544 13.01 -4.00 11.87
C LEU A 544 14.40 -3.74 11.29
N TYR A 545 15.17 -2.80 11.83
CA TYR A 545 16.45 -2.36 11.27
C TYR A 545 17.58 -2.34 12.29
N GLY A 546 17.25 -2.28 13.58
CA GLY A 546 18.19 -2.15 14.67
C GLY A 546 18.70 -3.48 15.21
N ASP A 547 19.17 -3.43 16.45
CA ASP A 547 19.86 -4.53 17.12
C ASP A 547 18.93 -5.36 18.03
N ASN A 548 17.61 -5.18 17.97
CA ASN A 548 16.61 -5.85 18.82
C ASN A 548 16.89 -5.68 20.33
N TYR A 549 17.29 -4.48 20.76
CA TYR A 549 17.55 -4.20 22.19
C TYR A 549 16.30 -4.35 23.05
N ALA A 550 15.10 -4.20 22.47
CA ALA A 550 13.83 -4.51 23.13
C ALA A 550 13.81 -5.97 23.63
N TYR A 551 14.42 -6.87 22.88
CA TYR A 551 14.53 -8.31 23.13
C TYR A 551 15.98 -8.75 23.44
N ASP A 552 16.71 -7.95 24.20
CA ASP A 552 18.07 -8.24 24.68
C ASP A 552 19.12 -8.53 23.58
N GLY A 553 18.93 -7.94 22.40
CA GLY A 553 19.82 -8.07 21.26
C GLY A 553 19.63 -9.33 20.42
N LYS A 554 18.45 -9.98 20.54
CA LYS A 554 18.11 -11.16 19.75
C LYS A 554 16.72 -10.99 19.17
N ASN A 555 16.54 -11.30 17.90
CA ASN A 555 15.20 -11.41 17.32
C ASN A 555 14.56 -12.74 17.76
N PRO A 556 13.50 -12.72 18.60
CA PRO A 556 12.85 -13.95 19.07
C PRO A 556 11.88 -14.55 18.05
N PHE A 557 11.53 -13.79 17.02
CA PHE A 557 10.50 -14.17 16.04
C PHE A 557 11.09 -15.10 14.97
N LYS A 558 10.33 -16.12 14.61
CA LYS A 558 10.74 -17.10 13.59
C LYS A 558 9.71 -17.14 12.48
N GLN A 559 10.19 -17.42 11.28
CA GLN A 559 9.33 -17.74 10.14
C GLN A 559 8.57 -19.02 10.44
N THR A 560 7.28 -19.05 10.09
CA THR A 560 6.44 -20.24 10.17
C THR A 560 6.56 -21.10 8.90
N GLU A 561 6.23 -22.37 9.02
CA GLU A 561 6.02 -23.26 7.87
C GLU A 561 4.61 -23.04 7.29
N LEU A 562 4.31 -21.80 6.89
CA LEU A 562 2.97 -21.38 6.47
C LEU A 562 2.28 -22.44 5.60
N GLN A 563 1.25 -23.07 6.14
CA GLN A 563 0.42 -24.00 5.40
C GLN A 563 -0.51 -23.23 4.46
N MET A 564 -0.46 -23.57 3.18
CA MET A 564 -1.41 -23.03 2.20
C MET A 564 -2.73 -23.81 2.26
N GLY A 565 -3.85 -23.07 2.32
CA GLY A 565 -5.17 -23.63 2.66
C GLY A 565 -5.38 -23.74 4.17
N THR A 566 -6.63 -23.80 4.61
CA THR A 566 -6.99 -23.95 6.04
C THR A 566 -6.66 -25.34 6.55
N GLU A 567 -6.88 -26.36 5.73
CA GLU A 567 -6.55 -27.76 6.03
C GLU A 567 -5.51 -28.31 5.04
N PRO A 568 -4.73 -29.33 5.44
CA PRO A 568 -3.83 -29.98 4.52
C PRO A 568 -4.60 -30.62 3.36
N VAL A 569 -4.16 -30.37 2.13
CA VAL A 569 -4.75 -31.04 0.95
C VAL A 569 -4.52 -32.54 1.04
N LYS A 570 -5.60 -33.32 1.10
CA LYS A 570 -5.55 -34.77 1.09
C LYS A 570 -5.84 -35.29 -0.31
N LEU A 571 -4.87 -35.89 -0.95
CA LEU A 571 -5.09 -36.57 -2.24
C LEU A 571 -5.82 -37.89 -1.98
N THR A 572 -7.05 -38.03 -2.52
CA THR A 572 -7.87 -39.23 -2.39
C THR A 572 -7.68 -40.21 -3.54
N SER A 573 -7.39 -39.70 -4.74
CA SER A 573 -7.06 -40.57 -5.87
C SER A 573 -6.25 -39.85 -6.95
N VAL A 574 -5.41 -40.61 -7.66
CA VAL A 574 -4.69 -40.17 -8.87
C VAL A 574 -4.99 -41.17 -9.98
N GLN A 575 -5.63 -40.73 -11.03
CA GLN A 575 -5.99 -41.57 -12.20
C GLN A 575 -5.25 -41.09 -13.45
N LYS A 576 -4.59 -42.02 -14.15
CA LYS A 576 -3.97 -41.72 -15.45
C LYS A 576 -5.06 -41.56 -16.49
N THR A 577 -5.04 -40.48 -17.25
CA THR A 577 -5.93 -40.21 -18.37
C THR A 577 -5.16 -40.26 -19.69
N LYS A 578 -5.86 -40.19 -20.82
CA LYS A 578 -5.21 -40.13 -22.14
C LYS A 578 -4.33 -38.87 -22.34
N SER A 579 -4.59 -37.80 -21.63
CA SER A 579 -3.91 -36.49 -21.76
C SER A 579 -3.09 -36.10 -20.53
N GLY A 580 -2.97 -36.96 -19.49
CA GLY A 580 -2.24 -36.63 -18.25
C GLY A 580 -2.74 -37.42 -17.04
N TYR A 581 -2.84 -36.76 -15.90
CA TYR A 581 -3.35 -37.35 -14.66
C TYR A 581 -4.56 -36.55 -14.16
N ARG A 582 -5.60 -37.26 -13.76
CA ARG A 582 -6.70 -36.66 -12.97
C ARG A 582 -6.39 -36.90 -11.50
N VAL A 583 -6.25 -35.80 -10.76
CA VAL A 583 -6.00 -35.81 -9.33
C VAL A 583 -7.31 -35.42 -8.64
N VAL A 584 -7.71 -36.17 -7.63
CA VAL A 584 -8.87 -35.88 -6.78
C VAL A 584 -8.35 -35.75 -5.35
N GLY A 585 -8.72 -34.69 -4.67
CA GLY A 585 -8.36 -34.41 -3.30
C GLY A 585 -9.42 -33.55 -2.63
N SER A 586 -9.34 -33.41 -1.33
CA SER A 586 -10.14 -32.51 -0.49
C SER A 586 -9.22 -31.57 0.26
#